data_f4acf8083e9ce1c5cef3daf224d9e9f2
#
_entry.id   f4acf8083e9ce1c5cef3daf224d9e9f2
#
_cell.length_a   1.000
_cell.length_b   1.000
_cell.length_c   1.000
_cell.angle_alpha   90.00
_cell.angle_beta   90.00
_cell.angle_gamma   90.00
#
_symmetry.space_group_name_H-M   'P 1'
#
loop_
_entity.id
_entity.type
_entity.pdbx_description
1 polymer ?
#
loop_
_entity_poly.entity_id
_entity_poly.type
_entity_poly.pdbx_seq_one_letter_code
_entity_poly.pdbx_strand_id
1 'polypeptide(L)'
;MKKIIVALLLSVVYCQLSIAQVGTWRNYLAYSDVQQIQEAGNNLFVLASNDLYQYNKEDQSIYTYDKTNGLSDTYITHIRWNKQAKRLIAVYQNSNIDLIETDGNVINISDLYNKSIIGDKTVNSICIDGVYAYLICGFGIVKVDMKLAVIKDTYTPGHPDYPTSLPDEDNNDYDKYIELVKTLNPGGPKYNLFDYLNYKNGMLYTCAGKHLDYILSQRPGIIQIWNGKDWSLCQEQLDDITGYQYRDVTCVDVDPKDNNRIFASSSHSGLYEFYNGQLKNYYNADNSILYPVAGDKNMLLTDGVIFDKEGNLWVISGWSKTMLLKITPDNKWTNYYDKHKILQDNRSNLGNLLKPIIDSRNMLWFVNSYWEFPALVCYDIDNDVIKLFSRFKNQDGVNYSVKHVYGVKEDLEGNIWVTTEIGPFVLEASEIEKDDYTFTQIKVPRNDGTDYADYLLANIPIFDICIDNANRKWFFTASNGVYLISKDNMEQIHHFTIDNSCLLSNTVYSGAINQDTGEVFFSTELGLCSFTSDATKPSTEMNEDNVWAYPNPVNPDYTGPITITGLTYNADVKIVSANGLLINEGRSNGGTFTWDGCDKNGERVGSGIYMVVTATSDGKKGTVCKIAIIR
;
A
#
# COMPACT_ATOMS: atom_id res chain seq x y z
N MET A 1 -48.09 -8.68 -9.68
CA MET A 1 -47.07 -9.39 -10.45
C MET A 1 -46.19 -8.46 -11.30
N LYS A 2 -46.74 -7.61 -12.20
CA LYS A 2 -45.89 -6.71 -13.03
C LYS A 2 -44.97 -5.75 -12.23
N LYS A 3 -45.38 -5.20 -11.09
CA LYS A 3 -44.59 -4.30 -10.24
C LYS A 3 -43.48 -5.04 -9.48
N ILE A 4 -43.66 -6.32 -9.16
CA ILE A 4 -42.64 -7.16 -8.50
C ILE A 4 -41.58 -7.59 -9.50
N ILE A 5 -41.94 -7.83 -10.76
CA ILE A 5 -40.98 -8.18 -11.83
C ILE A 5 -40.11 -6.97 -12.21
N VAL A 6 -40.68 -5.76 -12.20
CA VAL A 6 -39.87 -4.51 -12.43
C VAL A 6 -38.93 -4.23 -11.28
N ALA A 7 -39.33 -4.47 -10.02
CA ALA A 7 -38.45 -4.33 -8.86
C ALA A 7 -37.33 -5.40 -8.83
N LEU A 8 -37.64 -6.64 -9.25
CA LEU A 8 -36.64 -7.70 -9.40
C LEU A 8 -35.68 -7.43 -10.59
N LEU A 9 -36.17 -6.89 -11.69
CA LEU A 9 -35.33 -6.46 -12.81
C LEU A 9 -34.47 -5.26 -12.46
N LEU A 10 -34.97 -4.32 -11.67
CA LEU A 10 -34.17 -3.21 -11.12
C LEU A 10 -33.14 -3.69 -10.08
N SER A 11 -33.45 -4.70 -9.27
CA SER A 11 -32.46 -5.25 -8.31
C SER A 11 -31.38 -6.11 -8.98
N VAL A 12 -31.66 -6.76 -10.10
CA VAL A 12 -30.69 -7.50 -10.91
C VAL A 12 -29.76 -6.55 -11.69
N VAL A 13 -30.24 -5.34 -12.03
CA VAL A 13 -29.38 -4.30 -12.66
C VAL A 13 -28.46 -3.62 -11.66
N TYR A 14 -28.76 -3.63 -10.35
CA TYR A 14 -27.88 -3.08 -9.30
C TYR A 14 -26.89 -4.09 -8.70
N CYS A 15 -26.93 -5.35 -9.12
CA CYS A 15 -25.88 -6.31 -8.81
C CYS A 15 -24.83 -6.38 -9.94
N GLN A 16 -24.53 -5.24 -10.57
CA GLN A 16 -23.27 -5.10 -11.26
C GLN A 16 -22.19 -5.08 -10.18
N LEU A 17 -21.33 -6.10 -10.19
CA LEU A 17 -20.04 -6.05 -9.55
C LEU A 17 -19.50 -4.64 -9.65
N SER A 18 -19.31 -3.95 -8.53
CA SER A 18 -18.63 -2.66 -8.53
C SER A 18 -17.15 -2.94 -8.87
N ILE A 19 -16.89 -3.12 -10.17
CA ILE A 19 -15.52 -3.19 -10.65
C ILE A 19 -14.95 -1.80 -10.36
N ALA A 20 -13.94 -1.75 -9.51
CA ALA A 20 -13.28 -0.50 -9.19
C ALA A 20 -12.79 0.15 -10.50
N GLN A 21 -13.14 1.40 -10.70
CA GLN A 21 -12.76 2.13 -11.89
C GLN A 21 -11.25 2.36 -11.87
N VAL A 22 -10.58 2.16 -13.02
CA VAL A 22 -9.17 2.51 -13.17
C VAL A 22 -8.95 3.98 -12.83
N GLY A 23 -7.89 4.25 -12.07
CA GLY A 23 -7.56 5.59 -11.58
C GLY A 23 -8.19 5.96 -10.24
N THR A 24 -8.97 5.07 -9.61
CA THR A 24 -9.59 5.35 -8.31
C THR A 24 -8.66 5.01 -7.14
N TRP A 25 -8.74 5.85 -6.10
CA TRP A 25 -8.06 5.66 -4.83
C TRP A 25 -9.05 5.16 -3.77
N ARG A 26 -8.53 4.43 -2.80
CA ARG A 26 -9.24 4.02 -1.60
C ARG A 26 -8.32 4.08 -0.40
N ASN A 27 -8.80 4.66 0.72
CA ASN A 27 -8.11 4.69 1.98
C ASN A 27 -8.74 3.68 2.95
N TYR A 28 -7.89 2.97 3.71
CA TYR A 28 -8.28 1.99 4.72
C TYR A 28 -7.83 2.49 6.08
N LEU A 29 -8.67 3.33 6.71
CA LEU A 29 -8.34 4.04 7.93
C LEU A 29 -8.97 3.36 9.15
N ALA A 30 -8.26 3.37 10.27
CA ALA A 30 -8.73 2.84 11.54
C ALA A 30 -9.50 3.90 12.33
N TYR A 31 -10.49 3.43 13.10
CA TYR A 31 -11.32 4.31 13.95
C TYR A 31 -11.50 3.74 15.36
N SER A 32 -10.56 2.91 15.83
CA SER A 32 -10.69 2.18 17.09
C SER A 32 -10.28 2.97 18.34
N ASP A 33 -9.36 3.92 18.20
CA ASP A 33 -8.84 4.73 19.31
C ASP A 33 -9.47 6.13 19.31
N VAL A 34 -10.55 6.30 20.08
CA VAL A 34 -11.31 7.55 20.14
C VAL A 34 -10.56 8.59 20.97
N GLN A 35 -10.22 9.71 20.36
CA GLN A 35 -9.41 10.79 20.94
C GLN A 35 -10.24 12.02 21.30
N GLN A 36 -11.12 12.47 20.41
CA GLN A 36 -11.96 13.65 20.62
C GLN A 36 -13.37 13.45 20.02
N ILE A 37 -14.38 14.02 20.66
CA ILE A 37 -15.76 14.03 20.19
C ILE A 37 -16.28 15.47 20.25
N GLN A 38 -16.95 15.92 19.18
CA GLN A 38 -17.54 17.26 19.09
C GLN A 38 -19.00 17.16 18.68
N GLU A 39 -19.92 17.71 19.47
CA GLU A 39 -21.35 17.74 19.15
C GLU A 39 -21.70 18.95 18.25
N ALA A 40 -22.28 18.67 17.09
CA ALA A 40 -22.70 19.63 16.08
C ALA A 40 -24.20 19.47 15.77
N GLY A 41 -25.07 19.82 16.72
CA GLY A 41 -26.50 19.59 16.58
C GLY A 41 -26.87 18.11 16.58
N ASN A 42 -27.43 17.60 15.47
CA ASN A 42 -27.75 16.18 15.34
C ASN A 42 -26.52 15.31 15.01
N ASN A 43 -25.40 15.91 14.69
CA ASN A 43 -24.18 15.19 14.31
C ASN A 43 -23.15 15.16 15.47
N LEU A 44 -22.39 14.07 15.50
CA LEU A 44 -21.17 13.93 16.28
C LEU A 44 -20.00 13.80 15.31
N PHE A 45 -19.03 14.70 15.42
CA PHE A 45 -17.73 14.51 14.78
C PHE A 45 -16.80 13.80 15.76
N VAL A 46 -16.20 12.71 15.32
CA VAL A 46 -15.35 11.86 16.14
C VAL A 46 -13.96 11.76 15.49
N LEU A 47 -12.96 12.22 16.22
CA LEU A 47 -11.56 11.97 15.89
C LEU A 47 -11.16 10.66 16.57
N ALA A 48 -10.79 9.68 15.77
CA ALA A 48 -10.35 8.37 16.25
C ALA A 48 -9.17 7.87 15.43
N SER A 49 -8.12 7.41 16.08
CA SER A 49 -6.86 6.95 15.46
C SER A 49 -6.26 7.99 14.49
N ASN A 50 -6.44 9.30 14.78
CA ASN A 50 -6.07 10.47 13.96
C ASN A 50 -6.85 10.62 12.64
N ASP A 51 -7.97 9.90 12.50
CA ASP A 51 -8.89 9.94 11.38
C ASP A 51 -10.27 10.43 11.83
N LEU A 52 -11.07 10.94 10.90
CA LEU A 52 -12.33 11.62 11.20
C LEU A 52 -13.52 10.87 10.64
N TYR A 53 -14.57 10.74 11.46
CA TYR A 53 -15.89 10.40 10.97
C TYR A 53 -16.99 11.23 11.62
N GLN A 54 -18.15 11.29 10.96
CA GLN A 54 -19.36 11.93 11.44
C GLN A 54 -20.43 10.89 11.65
N TYR A 55 -21.10 10.95 12.79
CA TYR A 55 -22.30 10.13 13.09
C TYR A 55 -23.51 11.03 13.22
N ASN A 56 -24.57 10.73 12.50
CA ASN A 56 -25.85 11.44 12.62
C ASN A 56 -26.75 10.69 13.61
N LYS A 57 -27.17 11.38 14.70
CA LYS A 57 -27.98 10.81 15.79
C LYS A 57 -29.43 10.52 15.38
N GLU A 58 -29.94 11.15 14.30
CA GLU A 58 -31.33 11.02 13.87
C GLU A 58 -31.53 9.79 12.98
N ASP A 59 -30.73 9.62 11.95
CA ASP A 59 -30.81 8.51 11.01
C ASP A 59 -29.77 7.41 11.23
N GLN A 60 -28.88 7.58 12.20
CA GLN A 60 -27.79 6.66 12.59
C GLN A 60 -26.76 6.39 11.48
N SER A 61 -26.70 7.26 10.47
CA SER A 61 -25.72 7.16 9.41
C SER A 61 -24.31 7.55 9.90
N ILE A 62 -23.30 6.87 9.33
CA ILE A 62 -21.89 7.19 9.54
C ILE A 62 -21.28 7.62 8.22
N TYR A 63 -20.56 8.73 8.24
CA TYR A 63 -19.80 9.23 7.11
C TYR A 63 -18.32 9.40 7.52
N THR A 64 -17.42 8.72 6.81
CA THR A 64 -15.97 8.80 7.04
C THR A 64 -15.35 9.85 6.13
N TYR A 65 -14.39 10.59 6.66
CA TYR A 65 -13.67 11.63 5.93
C TYR A 65 -12.23 11.19 5.66
N ASP A 66 -11.80 11.33 4.42
CA ASP A 66 -10.40 11.13 4.01
C ASP A 66 -10.06 11.96 2.76
N LYS A 67 -8.85 11.83 2.23
CA LYS A 67 -8.43 12.54 1.02
C LYS A 67 -9.21 12.16 -0.23
N THR A 68 -9.87 11.01 -0.27
CA THR A 68 -10.65 10.58 -1.45
C THR A 68 -12.01 11.26 -1.51
N ASN A 69 -12.48 11.83 -0.39
CA ASN A 69 -13.80 12.45 -0.29
C ASN A 69 -13.78 13.88 0.28
N GLY A 70 -12.64 14.56 0.24
CA GLY A 70 -12.58 16.00 0.44
C GLY A 70 -11.59 16.53 1.46
N LEU A 71 -11.03 15.72 2.36
CA LEU A 71 -9.98 16.22 3.25
C LEU A 71 -8.73 16.61 2.45
N SER A 72 -8.08 17.67 2.88
CA SER A 72 -6.89 18.21 2.22
C SER A 72 -5.61 17.47 2.61
N ASP A 73 -5.62 16.78 3.77
CA ASP A 73 -4.43 16.13 4.30
C ASP A 73 -4.77 14.89 5.15
N THR A 74 -3.78 14.32 5.80
CA THR A 74 -3.87 13.12 6.65
C THR A 74 -3.37 13.41 8.06
N TYR A 75 -3.72 12.55 9.04
CA TYR A 75 -3.28 12.64 10.43
C TYR A 75 -3.77 13.92 11.14
N ILE A 76 -5.07 13.94 11.45
CA ILE A 76 -5.69 15.00 12.24
C ILE A 76 -5.26 14.89 13.71
N THR A 77 -4.81 16.00 14.29
CA THR A 77 -4.38 16.05 15.70
C THR A 77 -5.44 16.67 16.60
N HIS A 78 -6.22 17.62 16.09
CA HIS A 78 -7.21 18.35 16.87
C HIS A 78 -8.46 18.64 16.04
N ILE A 79 -9.62 18.53 16.68
CA ILE A 79 -10.89 18.99 16.13
C ILE A 79 -11.63 19.89 17.14
N ARG A 80 -12.34 20.93 16.68
CA ARG A 80 -13.23 21.76 17.51
C ARG A 80 -14.43 22.25 16.70
N TRP A 81 -15.62 22.09 17.25
CA TRP A 81 -16.84 22.61 16.65
C TRP A 81 -17.11 24.05 17.05
N ASN A 82 -17.35 24.93 16.08
CA ASN A 82 -17.79 26.31 16.32
C ASN A 82 -19.28 26.45 16.02
N LYS A 83 -20.08 26.67 17.07
CA LYS A 83 -21.54 26.80 16.96
C LYS A 83 -21.99 28.06 16.19
N GLN A 84 -21.22 29.17 16.25
CA GLN A 84 -21.55 30.39 15.56
C GLN A 84 -21.18 30.39 14.09
N ALA A 85 -20.02 29.83 13.76
CA ALA A 85 -19.59 29.65 12.38
C ALA A 85 -20.26 28.43 11.71
N LYS A 86 -20.82 27.48 12.49
CA LYS A 86 -21.39 26.19 12.05
C LYS A 86 -20.39 25.35 11.26
N ARG A 87 -19.14 25.33 11.73
CA ARG A 87 -18.03 24.58 11.11
C ARG A 87 -17.20 23.89 12.18
N LEU A 88 -16.72 22.70 11.84
CA LEU A 88 -15.65 22.02 12.55
C LEU A 88 -14.33 22.55 12.01
N ILE A 89 -13.39 22.88 12.87
CA ILE A 89 -11.99 23.04 12.48
C ILE A 89 -11.28 21.71 12.76
N ALA A 90 -10.57 21.19 11.75
CA ALA A 90 -9.67 20.06 11.84
C ALA A 90 -8.24 20.53 11.54
N VAL A 91 -7.32 20.24 12.45
CA VAL A 91 -5.92 20.63 12.31
C VAL A 91 -5.08 19.37 12.15
N TYR A 92 -4.24 19.38 11.13
CA TYR A 92 -3.33 18.27 10.80
C TYR A 92 -1.98 18.42 11.49
N GLN A 93 -1.24 17.29 11.57
CA GLN A 93 0.09 17.25 12.17
C GLN A 93 1.08 18.26 11.52
N ASN A 94 0.97 18.49 10.23
CA ASN A 94 1.78 19.46 9.47
C ASN A 94 1.29 20.90 9.58
N SER A 95 0.28 21.17 10.43
CA SER A 95 -0.36 22.47 10.62
C SER A 95 -1.20 22.98 9.45
N ASN A 96 -1.57 22.10 8.49
CA ASN A 96 -2.65 22.38 7.56
C ASN A 96 -3.99 22.41 8.31
N ILE A 97 -5.01 23.07 7.75
CA ILE A 97 -6.29 23.26 8.43
C ILE A 97 -7.43 23.05 7.45
N ASP A 98 -8.41 22.24 7.84
CA ASP A 98 -9.69 22.16 7.15
C ASP A 98 -10.83 22.68 8.03
N LEU A 99 -11.78 23.37 7.41
CA LEU A 99 -13.07 23.71 7.98
C LEU A 99 -14.14 22.84 7.34
N ILE A 100 -14.87 22.07 8.16
CA ILE A 100 -15.84 21.07 7.70
C ILE A 100 -17.24 21.47 8.13
N GLU A 101 -18.19 21.48 7.20
CA GLU A 101 -19.61 21.72 7.44
C GLU A 101 -20.36 20.40 7.67
N THR A 102 -21.52 20.45 8.28
CA THR A 102 -22.29 19.23 8.62
C THR A 102 -22.88 18.49 7.40
N ASP A 103 -22.89 19.12 6.23
CA ASP A 103 -23.26 18.52 4.95
C ASP A 103 -22.10 17.86 4.19
N GLY A 104 -20.89 17.90 4.79
CA GLY A 104 -19.69 17.28 4.23
C GLY A 104 -18.82 18.23 3.40
N ASN A 105 -19.22 19.51 3.22
CA ASN A 105 -18.38 20.47 2.52
C ASN A 105 -17.11 20.78 3.32
N VAL A 106 -15.94 20.77 2.65
CA VAL A 106 -14.62 21.01 3.25
C VAL A 106 -13.97 22.23 2.60
N ILE A 107 -13.42 23.12 3.43
CA ILE A 107 -12.72 24.33 2.98
C ILE A 107 -11.33 24.32 3.60
N ASN A 108 -10.30 24.27 2.76
CA ASN A 108 -8.91 24.26 3.21
C ASN A 108 -8.38 25.68 3.49
N ILE A 109 -7.59 25.81 4.55
CA ILE A 109 -6.80 27.00 4.90
C ILE A 109 -5.34 26.54 5.02
N SER A 110 -4.61 26.60 3.91
CA SER A 110 -3.21 26.16 3.84
C SER A 110 -2.18 27.25 4.21
N ASP A 111 -2.62 28.43 4.59
CA ASP A 111 -1.74 29.58 4.86
C ASP A 111 -0.69 29.28 5.95
N LEU A 112 -1.08 28.62 7.05
CA LEU A 112 -0.14 28.27 8.12
C LEU A 112 0.83 27.18 7.66
N TYR A 113 0.35 26.17 6.93
CA TYR A 113 1.17 25.12 6.33
C TYR A 113 2.25 25.69 5.41
N ASN A 114 1.85 26.60 4.49
CA ASN A 114 2.73 27.17 3.48
C ASN A 114 3.65 28.28 4.02
N LYS A 115 3.30 28.89 5.15
CA LYS A 115 4.04 30.03 5.69
C LYS A 115 5.40 29.60 6.24
N SER A 116 6.47 30.23 5.77
CA SER A 116 7.81 30.07 6.35
C SER A 116 7.88 30.87 7.67
N ILE A 117 7.96 30.19 8.81
CA ILE A 117 8.04 30.78 10.15
C ILE A 117 9.26 30.20 10.87
N ILE A 118 9.98 31.07 11.58
CA ILE A 118 11.02 30.62 12.52
C ILE A 118 10.32 30.20 13.82
N GLY A 119 10.27 28.91 14.10
CA GLY A 119 9.64 28.32 15.28
C GLY A 119 8.76 27.13 14.94
N ASP A 120 8.32 26.44 15.99
CA ASP A 120 7.49 25.25 15.87
C ASP A 120 6.04 25.64 15.56
N LYS A 121 5.51 25.18 14.42
CA LYS A 121 4.14 25.41 13.97
C LYS A 121 3.14 24.40 14.57
N THR A 122 3.59 23.38 15.27
CA THR A 122 2.71 22.36 15.87
C THR A 122 1.63 23.04 16.71
N VAL A 123 0.38 22.70 16.41
CA VAL A 123 -0.77 23.18 17.19
C VAL A 123 -0.95 22.27 18.39
N ASN A 124 -0.85 22.83 19.60
CA ASN A 124 -0.97 22.09 20.85
C ASN A 124 -2.41 22.06 21.38
N SER A 125 -3.19 23.13 21.09
CA SER A 125 -4.59 23.21 21.48
C SER A 125 -5.36 24.25 20.65
N ILE A 126 -6.70 24.19 20.72
CA ILE A 126 -7.61 25.09 20.02
C ILE A 126 -8.64 25.66 21.00
N CYS A 127 -8.73 26.98 21.10
CA CYS A 127 -9.78 27.70 21.83
C CYS A 127 -10.77 28.37 20.87
N ILE A 128 -12.06 28.36 21.20
CA ILE A 128 -13.11 29.01 20.40
C ILE A 128 -13.65 30.25 21.12
N ASP A 129 -13.67 31.40 20.42
CA ASP A 129 -14.32 32.60 20.89
C ASP A 129 -15.10 33.29 19.76
N GLY A 130 -16.39 33.38 19.90
CA GLY A 130 -17.27 33.91 18.86
C GLY A 130 -17.20 33.06 17.59
N VAL A 131 -16.82 33.66 16.46
CA VAL A 131 -16.60 33.00 15.18
C VAL A 131 -15.14 32.59 14.95
N TYR A 132 -14.28 32.84 15.93
CA TYR A 132 -12.84 32.67 15.81
C TYR A 132 -12.38 31.36 16.49
N ALA A 133 -11.38 30.71 15.88
CA ALA A 133 -10.54 29.73 16.53
C ALA A 133 -9.14 30.30 16.78
N TYR A 134 -8.63 30.11 17.98
CA TYR A 134 -7.27 30.44 18.37
C TYR A 134 -6.45 29.16 18.46
N LEU A 135 -5.50 29.00 17.56
CA LEU A 135 -4.59 27.84 17.52
C LEU A 135 -3.34 28.19 18.32
N ILE A 136 -3.11 27.47 19.40
CA ILE A 136 -1.96 27.67 20.28
C ILE A 136 -0.81 26.83 19.72
N CYS A 137 0.16 27.50 19.11
CA CYS A 137 1.33 26.90 18.48
C CYS A 137 2.60 27.09 19.31
N GLY A 138 3.64 26.31 19.04
CA GLY A 138 4.94 26.49 19.70
C GLY A 138 5.58 27.86 19.48
N PHE A 139 5.31 28.52 18.34
CA PHE A 139 5.83 29.86 18.03
C PHE A 139 4.91 31.01 18.51
N GLY A 140 3.65 30.76 18.88
CA GLY A 140 2.67 31.79 19.24
C GLY A 140 1.23 31.36 18.99
N ILE A 141 0.34 32.30 18.74
CA ILE A 141 -1.10 32.06 18.57
C ILE A 141 -1.54 32.49 17.16
N VAL A 142 -2.28 31.60 16.47
CA VAL A 142 -2.89 31.89 15.16
C VAL A 142 -4.39 32.03 15.34
N LYS A 143 -4.94 33.17 14.94
CA LYS A 143 -6.38 33.47 14.96
C LYS A 143 -7.00 33.18 13.60
N VAL A 144 -7.91 32.24 13.56
CA VAL A 144 -8.65 31.81 12.35
C VAL A 144 -10.08 32.36 12.44
N ASP A 145 -10.51 33.12 11.44
CA ASP A 145 -11.93 33.46 11.24
C ASP A 145 -12.61 32.27 10.54
N MET A 146 -13.32 31.45 11.31
CA MET A 146 -13.96 30.24 10.79
C MET A 146 -15.18 30.54 9.90
N LYS A 147 -15.75 31.74 9.96
CA LYS A 147 -16.85 32.14 9.09
C LYS A 147 -16.36 32.59 7.72
N LEU A 148 -15.26 33.32 7.66
CA LEU A 148 -14.64 33.80 6.44
C LEU A 148 -13.64 32.77 5.84
N ALA A 149 -13.27 31.76 6.61
CA ALA A 149 -12.27 30.75 6.25
C ALA A 149 -10.89 31.34 5.91
N VAL A 150 -10.37 32.20 6.81
CA VAL A 150 -9.07 32.87 6.63
C VAL A 150 -8.32 32.96 7.96
N ILE A 151 -7.00 33.01 7.91
CA ILE A 151 -6.18 33.41 9.04
C ILE A 151 -6.34 34.92 9.21
N LYS A 152 -6.88 35.35 10.34
CA LYS A 152 -7.15 36.76 10.65
C LYS A 152 -5.91 37.46 11.18
N ASP A 153 -5.22 36.85 12.14
CA ASP A 153 -4.06 37.39 12.80
C ASP A 153 -3.09 36.28 13.26
N THR A 154 -1.85 36.69 13.52
CA THR A 154 -0.81 35.80 14.08
C THR A 154 -0.06 36.58 15.17
N TYR A 155 -0.09 36.09 16.40
CA TYR A 155 0.51 36.72 17.57
C TYR A 155 1.73 35.94 18.02
N THR A 156 2.90 36.56 18.01
CA THR A 156 4.12 36.04 18.62
C THR A 156 4.30 36.60 20.03
N PRO A 157 5.03 35.94 20.94
CA PRO A 157 5.35 36.47 22.25
C PRO A 157 5.96 37.89 22.14
N GLY A 158 5.39 38.87 22.89
CA GLY A 158 5.78 40.28 22.82
C GLY A 158 4.98 41.12 21.81
N HIS A 159 4.05 40.55 21.07
CA HIS A 159 3.11 41.34 20.24
C HIS A 159 2.20 42.17 21.14
N PRO A 160 1.91 43.48 20.84
CA PRO A 160 1.07 44.35 21.68
C PRO A 160 -0.33 43.75 21.96
N ASP A 161 -0.93 43.10 20.97
CA ASP A 161 -2.27 42.52 21.06
C ASP A 161 -2.22 41.01 21.37
N TYR A 162 -1.12 40.50 21.95
CA TYR A 162 -1.01 39.09 22.33
C TYR A 162 -2.13 38.75 23.35
N PRO A 163 -2.98 37.74 23.06
CA PRO A 163 -4.06 37.37 23.96
C PRO A 163 -3.53 36.93 25.33
N THR A 164 -3.89 37.69 26.38
CA THR A 164 -3.47 37.39 27.76
C THR A 164 -4.40 36.44 28.48
N SER A 165 -5.60 36.25 27.95
CA SER A 165 -6.56 35.23 28.40
C SER A 165 -7.31 34.70 27.18
N LEU A 166 -7.36 33.39 27.04
CA LEU A 166 -8.20 32.67 26.08
C LEU A 166 -9.31 31.96 26.83
N PRO A 167 -10.49 31.73 26.23
CA PRO A 167 -11.53 30.88 26.81
C PRO A 167 -10.98 29.49 27.17
N ASP A 168 -11.59 28.88 28.16
CA ASP A 168 -11.18 27.53 28.61
C ASP A 168 -11.22 26.53 27.45
N GLU A 169 -10.23 25.67 27.36
CA GLU A 169 -10.03 24.70 26.27
C GLU A 169 -11.09 23.59 26.24
N ASP A 170 -11.92 23.49 27.30
CA ASP A 170 -12.69 22.30 27.61
C ASP A 170 -14.11 22.30 27.01
N ASN A 171 -14.20 22.05 25.70
CA ASN A 171 -15.44 21.69 25.02
C ASN A 171 -15.28 20.36 24.26
N ASN A 172 -14.67 19.35 24.88
CA ASN A 172 -14.64 17.98 24.37
C ASN A 172 -15.88 17.25 24.93
N ASP A 173 -16.79 16.84 24.06
CA ASP A 173 -17.99 16.07 24.44
C ASP A 173 -17.67 14.59 24.68
N TYR A 174 -16.40 14.23 24.89
CA TYR A 174 -15.91 12.85 25.01
C TYR A 174 -16.67 12.08 26.06
N ASP A 175 -16.67 12.54 27.33
CA ASP A 175 -17.30 11.82 28.43
C ASP A 175 -18.81 11.64 28.24
N LYS A 176 -19.45 12.57 27.53
CA LYS A 176 -20.89 12.53 27.24
C LYS A 176 -21.26 11.45 26.23
N TYR A 177 -20.39 11.18 25.25
CA TYR A 177 -20.73 10.35 24.10
C TYR A 177 -19.86 9.11 23.90
N ILE A 178 -18.79 8.91 24.68
CA ILE A 178 -17.84 7.83 24.49
C ILE A 178 -18.50 6.45 24.51
N GLU A 179 -19.48 6.21 25.40
CA GLU A 179 -20.17 4.92 25.48
C GLU A 179 -21.04 4.65 24.25
N LEU A 180 -21.67 5.68 23.66
CA LEU A 180 -22.37 5.56 22.38
C LEU A 180 -21.36 5.29 21.25
N VAL A 181 -20.29 6.09 21.18
CA VAL A 181 -19.28 6.02 20.11
C VAL A 181 -18.60 4.66 20.06
N LYS A 182 -18.31 4.03 21.20
CA LYS A 182 -17.77 2.66 21.27
C LYS A 182 -18.67 1.58 20.65
N THR A 183 -19.96 1.85 20.48
CA THR A 183 -20.91 0.91 19.82
C THR A 183 -20.96 1.08 18.31
N LEU A 184 -20.39 2.15 17.77
CA LEU A 184 -20.41 2.48 16.36
C LEU A 184 -19.34 1.68 15.59
N ASN A 185 -19.62 1.38 14.35
CA ASN A 185 -18.67 0.73 13.46
C ASN A 185 -18.52 1.53 12.15
N PRO A 186 -17.55 2.46 12.08
CA PRO A 186 -17.26 3.19 10.85
C PRO A 186 -16.66 2.32 9.74
N GLY A 187 -16.27 1.08 10.05
CA GLY A 187 -15.54 0.19 9.14
C GLY A 187 -14.02 0.37 9.28
N GLY A 188 -13.28 -0.13 8.30
CA GLY A 188 -11.82 -0.05 8.28
C GLY A 188 -11.11 -1.13 9.11
N PRO A 189 -9.76 -1.14 9.10
CA PRO A 189 -8.94 -1.99 9.96
C PRO A 189 -9.04 -1.54 11.42
N LYS A 190 -8.56 -2.38 12.33
CA LYS A 190 -8.48 -1.98 13.75
C LYS A 190 -7.34 -0.98 14.02
N TYR A 191 -6.24 -1.09 13.29
CA TYR A 191 -5.04 -0.28 13.49
C TYR A 191 -4.52 0.29 12.17
N ASN A 192 -3.98 1.51 12.17
CA ASN A 192 -3.23 2.13 11.07
C ASN A 192 -1.75 1.69 11.05
N LEU A 193 -1.47 0.47 11.47
CA LEU A 193 -0.12 -0.09 11.56
C LEU A 193 0.06 -1.18 10.50
N PHE A 194 0.75 -0.81 9.43
CA PHE A 194 1.06 -1.69 8.31
C PHE A 194 2.53 -1.54 7.95
N ASP A 195 3.26 -2.64 7.85
CA ASP A 195 4.66 -2.64 7.42
C ASP A 195 4.90 -3.62 6.27
N TYR A 196 4.32 -4.80 6.37
CA TYR A 196 4.41 -5.85 5.34
C TYR A 196 3.04 -6.19 4.79
N LEU A 197 2.96 -6.32 3.47
CA LEU A 197 1.75 -6.69 2.73
C LEU A 197 1.98 -7.94 1.90
N ASN A 198 1.02 -8.85 1.91
CA ASN A 198 0.99 -10.04 1.07
C ASN A 198 -0.42 -10.26 0.53
N TYR A 199 -0.61 -10.10 -0.79
CA TYR A 199 -1.88 -10.42 -1.44
C TYR A 199 -1.81 -11.83 -2.03
N LYS A 200 -2.58 -12.75 -1.47
CA LYS A 200 -2.57 -14.17 -1.85
C LYS A 200 -3.96 -14.77 -1.69
N ASN A 201 -4.35 -15.67 -2.59
CA ASN A 201 -5.62 -16.39 -2.56
C ASN A 201 -6.85 -15.47 -2.44
N GLY A 202 -6.82 -14.28 -3.06
CA GLY A 202 -7.92 -13.32 -3.06
C GLY A 202 -8.06 -12.47 -1.79
N MET A 203 -7.09 -12.52 -0.88
CA MET A 203 -7.07 -11.76 0.37
C MET A 203 -5.76 -10.99 0.55
N LEU A 204 -5.83 -9.85 1.23
CA LEU A 204 -4.65 -9.10 1.66
C LEU A 204 -4.33 -9.44 3.13
N TYR A 205 -3.16 -10.01 3.36
CA TYR A 205 -2.61 -10.28 4.68
C TYR A 205 -1.60 -9.20 5.02
N THR A 206 -1.68 -8.66 6.25
CA THR A 206 -0.82 -7.56 6.68
C THR A 206 -0.23 -7.84 8.05
N CYS A 207 0.96 -7.33 8.32
CA CYS A 207 1.50 -7.29 9.67
C CYS A 207 2.19 -5.95 9.96
N ALA A 208 2.35 -5.66 11.25
CA ALA A 208 2.73 -4.33 11.75
C ALA A 208 4.18 -4.22 12.21
N GLY A 209 4.89 -5.34 12.35
CA GLY A 209 6.26 -5.36 12.85
C GLY A 209 7.23 -4.79 11.82
N LYS A 210 8.11 -3.91 12.27
CA LYS A 210 9.11 -3.26 11.45
C LYS A 210 10.49 -3.79 11.79
N HIS A 211 11.23 -4.22 10.77
CA HIS A 211 12.59 -4.69 10.92
C HIS A 211 13.52 -3.86 10.02
N LEU A 212 13.78 -2.63 10.41
CA LEU A 212 14.76 -1.76 9.77
C LEU A 212 15.94 -1.56 10.73
N ASP A 213 17.15 -1.80 10.25
CA ASP A 213 18.43 -1.42 10.86
C ASP A 213 18.65 -1.87 12.31
N TYR A 214 18.30 -3.11 12.68
CA TYR A 214 18.44 -3.68 14.04
C TYR A 214 17.57 -3.04 15.12
N ILE A 215 16.78 -2.03 14.80
CA ILE A 215 15.86 -1.43 15.75
C ILE A 215 14.58 -2.24 15.68
N LEU A 216 14.39 -3.15 16.63
CA LEU A 216 13.08 -3.75 16.89
C LEU A 216 12.11 -2.61 17.17
N SER A 217 11.03 -2.54 16.40
CA SER A 217 10.05 -1.47 16.55
C SER A 217 9.27 -1.56 17.87
N GLN A 218 9.37 -2.71 18.53
CA GLN A 218 8.60 -3.09 19.74
C GLN A 218 7.09 -2.93 19.54
N ARG A 219 6.63 -3.01 18.28
CA ARG A 219 5.22 -2.95 17.96
C ARG A 219 4.52 -4.22 18.39
N PRO A 220 3.29 -4.13 18.94
CA PRO A 220 2.52 -5.32 19.28
C PRO A 220 2.32 -6.22 18.05
N GLY A 221 2.20 -7.52 18.27
CA GLY A 221 1.93 -8.48 17.21
C GLY A 221 0.51 -8.27 16.67
N ILE A 222 0.42 -7.75 15.46
CA ILE A 222 -0.84 -7.43 14.80
C ILE A 222 -0.82 -8.04 13.41
N ILE A 223 -1.83 -8.86 13.09
CA ILE A 223 -2.08 -9.41 11.76
C ILE A 223 -3.51 -9.07 11.39
N GLN A 224 -3.70 -8.23 10.37
CA GLN A 224 -5.01 -7.83 9.87
C GLN A 224 -5.19 -8.39 8.45
N ILE A 225 -6.41 -8.85 8.14
CA ILE A 225 -6.72 -9.53 6.89
C ILE A 225 -7.92 -8.84 6.24
N TRP A 226 -7.76 -8.42 4.99
CA TRP A 226 -8.81 -7.86 4.15
C TRP A 226 -9.27 -8.89 3.10
N ASN A 227 -10.55 -9.23 3.10
CA ASN A 227 -11.12 -10.23 2.18
C ASN A 227 -11.79 -9.61 0.93
N GLY A 228 -11.55 -8.31 0.68
CA GLY A 228 -12.19 -7.54 -0.40
C GLY A 228 -13.46 -6.81 0.06
N LYS A 229 -13.99 -7.12 1.26
CA LYS A 229 -15.20 -6.52 1.82
C LYS A 229 -15.06 -6.14 3.28
N ASP A 230 -14.58 -7.05 4.11
CA ASP A 230 -14.52 -6.91 5.56
C ASP A 230 -13.10 -7.16 6.08
N TRP A 231 -12.74 -6.46 7.15
CA TRP A 231 -11.52 -6.68 7.89
C TRP A 231 -11.72 -7.75 8.98
N SER A 232 -10.74 -8.60 9.14
CA SER A 232 -10.61 -9.53 10.26
C SER A 232 -9.22 -9.42 10.90
N LEU A 233 -9.10 -9.90 12.14
CA LEU A 233 -7.89 -9.80 12.92
C LEU A 233 -7.53 -11.18 13.46
N CYS A 234 -6.26 -11.58 13.37
CA CYS A 234 -5.79 -12.74 14.11
C CYS A 234 -5.76 -12.44 15.61
N GLN A 235 -5.83 -13.49 16.42
CA GLN A 235 -5.80 -13.40 17.88
C GLN A 235 -4.62 -12.54 18.36
N GLU A 236 -4.95 -11.57 19.19
CA GLU A 236 -4.00 -10.68 19.87
C GLU A 236 -3.72 -11.13 21.30
N GLN A 237 -2.84 -10.42 22.00
CA GLN A 237 -2.54 -10.61 23.43
C GLN A 237 -2.11 -12.05 23.76
N LEU A 238 -1.14 -12.55 23.00
CA LEU A 238 -0.65 -13.92 23.12
C LEU A 238 0.41 -14.11 24.23
N ASP A 239 0.84 -13.05 24.91
CA ASP A 239 1.91 -13.07 25.91
C ASP A 239 1.64 -14.09 27.04
N ASP A 240 0.43 -14.05 27.60
CA ASP A 240 0.03 -14.97 28.67
C ASP A 240 -0.12 -16.44 28.21
N ILE A 241 -0.37 -16.65 26.92
CA ILE A 241 -0.55 -17.98 26.32
C ILE A 241 0.80 -18.60 25.99
N THR A 242 1.70 -17.79 25.41
CA THR A 242 3.00 -18.27 24.90
C THR A 242 4.11 -18.17 25.94
N GLY A 243 3.96 -17.31 26.94
CA GLY A 243 5.01 -16.95 27.89
C GLY A 243 6.08 -16.01 27.31
N TYR A 244 5.87 -15.49 26.09
CA TYR A 244 6.76 -14.58 25.40
C TYR A 244 5.99 -13.36 24.89
N GLN A 245 6.68 -12.23 24.74
CA GLN A 245 6.07 -11.01 24.20
C GLN A 245 5.71 -11.22 22.73
N TYR A 246 4.42 -11.11 22.42
CA TYR A 246 3.91 -11.15 21.05
C TYR A 246 4.09 -9.79 20.38
N ARG A 247 5.20 -9.63 19.67
CA ARG A 247 5.58 -8.36 19.05
C ARG A 247 6.42 -8.57 17.79
N ASP A 248 6.62 -7.49 17.04
CA ASP A 248 7.49 -7.42 15.87
C ASP A 248 7.23 -8.57 14.87
N VAL A 249 5.94 -8.77 14.54
CA VAL A 249 5.54 -9.68 13.46
C VAL A 249 5.87 -9.02 12.13
N THR A 250 6.88 -9.53 11.43
CA THR A 250 7.51 -8.89 10.25
C THR A 250 7.12 -9.51 8.92
N CYS A 251 6.62 -10.73 8.93
CA CYS A 251 6.18 -11.40 7.71
C CYS A 251 5.02 -12.35 8.01
N VAL A 252 4.10 -12.47 7.09
CA VAL A 252 2.94 -13.37 7.17
C VAL A 252 2.71 -14.03 5.81
N ASP A 253 2.49 -15.34 5.81
CA ASP A 253 2.05 -16.06 4.61
C ASP A 253 0.96 -17.09 4.93
N VAL A 254 0.17 -17.42 3.92
CA VAL A 254 -0.98 -18.31 4.01
C VAL A 254 -0.73 -19.58 3.19
N ASP A 255 -1.18 -20.71 3.71
CA ASP A 255 -1.11 -21.99 3.01
C ASP A 255 -1.81 -21.90 1.64
N PRO A 256 -1.14 -22.26 0.54
CA PRO A 256 -1.74 -22.14 -0.80
C PRO A 256 -2.98 -23.03 -1.00
N LYS A 257 -3.23 -23.98 -0.10
CA LYS A 257 -4.34 -24.94 -0.16
C LYS A 257 -5.41 -24.70 0.89
N ASP A 258 -5.15 -23.85 1.92
CA ASP A 258 -6.08 -23.58 3.03
C ASP A 258 -5.92 -22.15 3.54
N ASN A 259 -6.81 -21.24 3.14
CA ASN A 259 -6.81 -19.84 3.56
C ASN A 259 -6.98 -19.63 5.07
N ASN A 260 -7.40 -20.66 5.81
CA ASN A 260 -7.55 -20.57 7.25
C ASN A 260 -6.23 -20.82 7.98
N ARG A 261 -5.23 -21.40 7.30
CA ARG A 261 -3.93 -21.73 7.89
C ARG A 261 -2.90 -20.67 7.53
N ILE A 262 -2.48 -19.91 8.52
CA ILE A 262 -1.58 -18.77 8.39
C ILE A 262 -0.35 -19.00 9.25
N PHE A 263 0.84 -18.67 8.72
CA PHE A 263 2.05 -18.57 9.51
C PHE A 263 2.55 -17.13 9.54
N ALA A 264 3.05 -16.74 10.71
CA ALA A 264 3.64 -15.44 10.93
C ALA A 264 4.98 -15.56 11.65
N SER A 265 5.97 -14.85 11.15
CA SER A 265 7.30 -14.75 11.73
C SER A 265 7.43 -13.49 12.58
N SER A 266 8.16 -13.60 13.68
CA SER A 266 8.50 -12.47 14.54
C SER A 266 10.02 -12.31 14.60
N SER A 267 10.51 -11.09 14.38
CA SER A 267 11.92 -10.77 14.57
C SER A 267 12.35 -10.73 16.05
N HIS A 268 11.54 -11.26 16.94
CA HIS A 268 11.86 -11.30 18.37
C HIS A 268 11.53 -12.64 19.04
N SER A 269 10.33 -13.18 18.80
CA SER A 269 9.74 -14.23 19.65
C SER A 269 9.42 -15.54 18.94
N GLY A 270 9.89 -15.74 17.70
CA GLY A 270 9.76 -17.03 17.00
C GLY A 270 8.61 -17.09 16.01
N LEU A 271 8.01 -18.28 15.84
CA LEU A 271 7.08 -18.60 14.76
C LEU A 271 5.68 -18.91 15.29
N TYR A 272 4.67 -18.33 14.69
CA TYR A 272 3.26 -18.49 15.06
C TYR A 272 2.48 -19.16 13.92
N GLU A 273 1.65 -20.14 14.27
CA GLU A 273 0.67 -20.75 13.36
C GLU A 273 -0.74 -20.41 13.84
N PHE A 274 -1.52 -19.77 12.97
CA PHE A 274 -2.93 -19.47 13.22
C PHE A 274 -3.81 -20.38 12.37
N TYR A 275 -4.98 -20.71 12.90
CA TYR A 275 -6.05 -21.38 12.17
C TYR A 275 -7.39 -20.70 12.44
N ASN A 276 -8.09 -20.27 11.38
CA ASN A 276 -9.28 -19.42 11.52
C ASN A 276 -9.03 -18.17 12.39
N GLY A 277 -7.86 -17.56 12.26
CA GLY A 277 -7.48 -16.38 13.03
C GLY A 277 -7.13 -16.63 14.49
N GLN A 278 -7.26 -17.86 15.02
CA GLN A 278 -6.90 -18.22 16.39
C GLN A 278 -5.52 -18.87 16.41
N LEU A 279 -4.73 -18.61 17.47
CA LEU A 279 -3.44 -19.27 17.67
C LEU A 279 -3.63 -20.78 17.78
N LYS A 280 -3.01 -21.53 16.87
CA LYS A 280 -3.02 -23.00 16.87
C LYS A 280 -1.75 -23.58 17.47
N ASN A 281 -0.60 -23.06 17.04
CA ASN A 281 0.69 -23.45 17.55
C ASN A 281 1.62 -22.23 17.65
N TYR A 282 2.50 -22.27 18.63
CA TYR A 282 3.62 -21.36 18.80
C TYR A 282 4.92 -22.16 18.89
N TYR A 283 5.89 -21.80 18.08
CA TYR A 283 7.17 -22.50 17.99
C TYR A 283 8.31 -21.62 18.49
N ASN A 284 9.04 -22.12 19.47
CA ASN A 284 10.21 -21.50 20.07
C ASN A 284 11.36 -22.50 20.25
N ALA A 285 12.43 -22.10 20.95
CA ALA A 285 13.59 -22.97 21.17
C ALA A 285 13.33 -24.17 22.10
N ASP A 286 12.27 -24.12 22.93
CA ASP A 286 11.96 -25.19 23.88
C ASP A 286 11.12 -26.30 23.25
N ASN A 287 10.36 -26.00 22.18
CA ASN A 287 9.42 -26.95 21.58
C ASN A 287 9.67 -27.20 20.08
N SER A 288 10.73 -26.63 19.51
CA SER A 288 11.10 -26.80 18.11
C SER A 288 12.62 -26.84 17.92
N ILE A 289 13.08 -26.94 16.67
CA ILE A 289 14.50 -26.85 16.34
C ILE A 289 14.99 -25.41 16.15
N LEU A 290 14.13 -24.39 16.35
CA LEU A 290 14.52 -22.99 16.24
C LEU A 290 15.66 -22.68 17.19
N TYR A 291 16.68 -21.98 16.69
CA TYR A 291 17.88 -21.67 17.45
C TYR A 291 17.95 -20.18 17.79
N PRO A 292 18.03 -19.82 19.08
CA PRO A 292 18.05 -18.42 19.51
C PRO A 292 19.35 -17.74 19.07
N VAL A 293 19.31 -16.41 19.00
CA VAL A 293 20.49 -15.59 18.81
C VAL A 293 21.45 -15.80 20.00
N ALA A 294 22.74 -15.84 19.71
CA ALA A 294 23.76 -16.20 20.70
C ALA A 294 23.63 -15.38 21.99
N GLY A 295 23.39 -16.07 23.11
CA GLY A 295 23.37 -15.51 24.45
C GLY A 295 21.99 -15.14 25.00
N ASP A 296 20.94 -15.10 24.21
CA ASP A 296 19.58 -14.81 24.69
C ASP A 296 18.57 -15.88 24.23
N LYS A 297 18.12 -16.70 25.16
CA LYS A 297 17.12 -17.75 24.90
C LYS A 297 15.78 -17.21 24.44
N ASN A 298 15.47 -15.97 24.77
CA ASN A 298 14.19 -15.34 24.48
C ASN A 298 14.19 -14.61 23.12
N MET A 299 15.37 -14.45 22.51
CA MET A 299 15.49 -13.77 21.22
C MET A 299 15.58 -14.78 20.09
N LEU A 300 14.43 -15.04 19.47
CA LEU A 300 14.29 -15.91 18.30
C LEU A 300 13.96 -15.07 17.08
N LEU A 301 14.95 -14.78 16.26
CA LEU A 301 14.73 -14.10 14.98
C LEU A 301 14.19 -15.10 13.97
N THR A 302 12.89 -15.02 13.69
CA THR A 302 12.30 -15.59 12.49
C THR A 302 11.89 -14.40 11.61
N ASP A 303 12.71 -14.10 10.60
CA ASP A 303 12.61 -12.84 9.87
C ASP A 303 11.60 -12.92 8.71
N GLY A 304 11.41 -14.12 8.16
CA GLY A 304 10.47 -14.30 7.07
C GLY A 304 9.95 -15.72 6.92
N VAL A 305 8.75 -15.83 6.36
CA VAL A 305 8.08 -17.09 6.04
C VAL A 305 7.49 -17.04 4.64
N ILE A 306 7.52 -18.18 3.94
CA ILE A 306 6.88 -18.32 2.64
C ILE A 306 6.50 -19.78 2.37
N PHE A 307 5.31 -20.01 1.87
CA PHE A 307 4.88 -21.32 1.39
C PHE A 307 5.28 -21.54 -0.07
N ASP A 308 5.81 -22.72 -0.37
CA ASP A 308 5.92 -23.18 -1.74
C ASP A 308 4.58 -23.77 -2.26
N LYS A 309 4.53 -24.08 -3.55
CA LYS A 309 3.33 -24.64 -4.22
C LYS A 309 2.93 -26.03 -3.72
N GLU A 310 3.87 -26.77 -3.14
CA GLU A 310 3.62 -28.08 -2.51
C GLU A 310 2.96 -27.93 -1.14
N GLY A 311 3.04 -26.75 -0.51
CA GLY A 311 2.54 -26.43 0.82
C GLY A 311 3.59 -26.63 1.91
N ASN A 312 4.89 -26.72 1.55
CA ASN A 312 5.94 -26.63 2.54
C ASN A 312 6.15 -25.17 2.93
N LEU A 313 6.36 -24.93 4.21
CA LEU A 313 6.72 -23.62 4.74
C LEU A 313 8.24 -23.49 4.80
N TRP A 314 8.76 -22.46 4.18
CA TRP A 314 10.15 -22.03 4.32
C TRP A 314 10.23 -20.93 5.35
N VAL A 315 11.21 -21.02 6.25
CA VAL A 315 11.48 -20.02 7.31
C VAL A 315 12.92 -19.57 7.19
N ILE A 316 13.12 -18.25 7.19
CA ILE A 316 14.46 -17.63 7.22
C ILE A 316 14.69 -16.95 8.56
N SER A 317 15.89 -17.07 9.11
CA SER A 317 16.24 -16.58 10.46
C SER A 317 17.66 -16.02 10.49
N GLY A 318 17.80 -14.72 10.77
CA GLY A 318 19.10 -14.07 10.84
C GLY A 318 19.92 -14.51 12.06
N TRP A 319 21.25 -14.47 11.94
CA TRP A 319 22.23 -14.84 12.98
C TRP A 319 22.00 -16.18 13.67
N SER A 320 21.20 -17.03 13.12
CA SER A 320 20.76 -18.30 13.72
C SER A 320 21.48 -19.50 13.12
N LYS A 321 21.57 -20.62 13.87
CA LYS A 321 21.92 -21.95 13.31
C LYS A 321 20.75 -22.62 12.62
N THR A 322 19.62 -21.97 12.56
CA THR A 322 18.42 -22.39 11.82
C THR A 322 18.06 -21.34 10.76
N MET A 323 19.08 -20.84 10.06
CA MET A 323 18.96 -19.73 9.11
C MET A 323 18.01 -20.02 7.95
N LEU A 324 17.94 -21.26 7.49
CA LEU A 324 17.02 -21.71 6.46
C LEU A 324 16.40 -23.04 6.88
N LEU A 325 15.09 -23.01 7.13
CA LEU A 325 14.31 -24.18 7.51
C LEU A 325 13.22 -24.46 6.50
N LYS A 326 12.85 -25.76 6.39
CA LYS A 326 11.64 -26.21 5.72
C LYS A 326 10.78 -27.00 6.69
N ILE A 327 9.48 -26.68 6.72
CA ILE A 327 8.45 -27.41 7.46
C ILE A 327 7.47 -27.98 6.45
N THR A 328 7.35 -29.31 6.39
CA THR A 328 6.42 -29.97 5.46
C THR A 328 4.99 -29.95 6.01
N PRO A 329 3.96 -30.24 5.16
CA PRO A 329 2.57 -30.33 5.63
C PRO A 329 2.33 -31.35 6.75
N ASP A 330 3.14 -32.43 6.81
CA ASP A 330 3.13 -33.43 7.88
C ASP A 330 4.01 -33.05 9.08
N ASN A 331 4.38 -31.76 9.20
CA ASN A 331 5.13 -31.15 10.30
C ASN A 331 6.54 -31.74 10.50
N LYS A 332 7.20 -32.15 9.43
CA LYS A 332 8.63 -32.51 9.48
C LYS A 332 9.49 -31.29 9.22
N TRP A 333 10.47 -31.09 10.12
CA TRP A 333 11.40 -29.97 10.06
C TRP A 333 12.73 -30.40 9.46
N THR A 334 13.25 -29.63 8.51
CA THR A 334 14.57 -29.83 7.92
C THR A 334 15.38 -28.55 8.05
N ASN A 335 16.59 -28.67 8.62
CA ASN A 335 17.53 -27.57 8.76
C ASN A 335 18.56 -27.62 7.62
N TYR A 336 18.63 -26.57 6.81
CA TYR A 336 19.56 -26.47 5.69
C TYR A 336 20.89 -25.81 6.08
N TYR A 337 20.96 -25.13 7.23
CA TYR A 337 22.20 -24.56 7.74
C TYR A 337 23.30 -25.61 7.92
N ASP A 338 22.97 -26.78 8.47
CA ASP A 338 23.93 -27.85 8.71
C ASP A 338 24.44 -28.50 7.41
N LYS A 339 23.71 -28.36 6.32
CA LYS A 339 24.06 -28.92 5.00
C LYS A 339 24.97 -27.98 4.17
N HIS A 340 24.87 -26.67 4.39
CA HIS A 340 25.51 -25.67 3.55
C HIS A 340 26.57 -24.89 4.29
N LYS A 341 27.85 -25.17 3.97
CA LYS A 341 29.00 -24.48 4.56
C LYS A 341 28.92 -22.96 4.35
N ILE A 342 28.39 -22.49 3.22
CA ILE A 342 28.24 -21.07 2.94
C ILE A 342 27.37 -20.33 3.96
N LEU A 343 26.34 -20.98 4.51
CA LEU A 343 25.51 -20.41 5.60
C LEU A 343 26.30 -20.39 6.91
N GLN A 344 27.06 -21.46 7.20
CA GLN A 344 27.88 -21.55 8.40
C GLN A 344 29.00 -20.50 8.42
N ASP A 345 29.70 -20.34 7.31
CA ASP A 345 30.81 -19.38 7.16
C ASP A 345 30.30 -17.92 7.24
N ASN A 346 29.07 -17.66 6.83
CA ASN A 346 28.45 -16.31 6.81
C ASN A 346 27.43 -16.09 7.93
N ARG A 347 27.34 -16.92 8.95
CA ARG A 347 26.35 -16.78 10.03
C ARG A 347 26.38 -15.41 10.70
N SER A 348 27.56 -14.87 10.97
CA SER A 348 27.71 -13.54 11.60
C SER A 348 27.37 -12.38 10.66
N ASN A 349 27.34 -12.65 9.36
CA ASN A 349 27.13 -11.66 8.30
C ASN A 349 25.67 -11.62 7.83
N LEU A 350 24.95 -12.74 7.92
CA LEU A 350 23.55 -12.87 7.50
C LEU A 350 22.64 -12.63 8.70
N GLY A 351 22.36 -11.37 9.01
CA GLY A 351 21.72 -10.97 10.26
C GLY A 351 20.36 -10.30 10.13
N ASN A 352 20.08 -9.70 8.98
CA ASN A 352 18.83 -8.98 8.73
C ASN A 352 18.20 -9.50 7.43
N LEU A 353 17.52 -10.65 7.52
CA LEU A 353 16.95 -11.34 6.38
C LEU A 353 15.51 -10.87 6.12
N LEU A 354 15.20 -10.45 4.90
CA LEU A 354 13.91 -9.82 4.56
C LEU A 354 13.32 -10.37 3.26
N LYS A 355 12.00 -10.21 3.13
CA LYS A 355 11.24 -10.31 1.87
C LYS A 355 11.49 -11.62 1.10
N PRO A 356 11.22 -12.80 1.66
CA PRO A 356 11.36 -14.05 0.91
C PRO A 356 10.35 -14.11 -0.23
N ILE A 357 10.81 -14.53 -1.41
CA ILE A 357 9.96 -14.88 -2.57
C ILE A 357 10.40 -16.21 -3.15
N ILE A 358 9.50 -16.92 -3.83
CA ILE A 358 9.83 -18.05 -4.68
C ILE A 358 9.53 -17.65 -6.12
N ASP A 359 10.54 -17.73 -6.99
CA ASP A 359 10.43 -17.33 -8.38
C ASP A 359 9.81 -18.43 -9.27
N SER A 360 9.62 -18.12 -10.55
CA SER A 360 9.03 -19.04 -11.53
C SER A 360 9.86 -20.31 -11.77
N ARG A 361 11.17 -20.28 -11.42
CA ARG A 361 12.12 -21.39 -11.54
C ARG A 361 12.19 -22.26 -10.29
N ASN A 362 11.34 -22.01 -9.28
CA ASN A 362 11.37 -22.67 -7.97
C ASN A 362 12.61 -22.33 -7.13
N MET A 363 13.17 -21.11 -7.31
CA MET A 363 14.27 -20.61 -6.49
C MET A 363 13.72 -19.71 -5.38
N LEU A 364 14.13 -19.96 -4.15
CA LEU A 364 13.83 -19.11 -2.99
C LEU A 364 14.85 -17.98 -2.91
N TRP A 365 14.36 -16.76 -3.01
CA TRP A 365 15.15 -15.52 -2.91
C TRP A 365 14.79 -14.77 -1.65
N PHE A 366 15.77 -14.16 -1.02
CA PHE A 366 15.60 -13.20 0.06
C PHE A 366 16.80 -12.26 0.14
N VAL A 367 16.65 -11.16 0.83
CA VAL A 367 17.72 -10.17 0.96
C VAL A 367 18.29 -10.16 2.37
N ASN A 368 19.55 -9.79 2.48
CA ASN A 368 20.20 -9.47 3.74
C ASN A 368 20.50 -7.97 3.78
N SER A 369 19.79 -7.24 4.64
CA SER A 369 19.94 -5.79 4.79
C SER A 369 20.96 -5.41 5.87
N TYR A 370 21.82 -6.33 6.28
CA TYR A 370 22.89 -6.06 7.23
C TYR A 370 24.00 -5.19 6.60
N TRP A 371 24.23 -4.01 7.15
CA TRP A 371 25.10 -2.98 6.57
C TRP A 371 26.58 -3.40 6.36
N GLU A 372 27.08 -4.37 7.13
CA GLU A 372 28.43 -4.93 6.93
C GLU A 372 28.49 -5.94 5.80
N PHE A 373 27.37 -6.58 5.45
CA PHE A 373 27.29 -7.60 4.42
C PHE A 373 25.94 -7.58 3.68
N PRO A 374 25.60 -6.49 3.00
CA PRO A 374 24.39 -6.43 2.20
C PRO A 374 24.49 -7.44 1.05
N ALA A 375 23.44 -8.24 0.87
CA ALA A 375 23.46 -9.31 -0.12
C ALA A 375 22.05 -9.70 -0.59
N LEU A 376 21.99 -10.19 -1.82
CA LEU A 376 20.89 -11.02 -2.32
C LEU A 376 21.26 -12.49 -2.12
N VAL A 377 20.36 -13.29 -1.59
CA VAL A 377 20.54 -14.72 -1.34
C VAL A 377 19.59 -15.51 -2.22
N CYS A 378 20.09 -16.54 -2.88
CA CYS A 378 19.32 -17.47 -3.67
C CYS A 378 19.52 -18.90 -3.14
N TYR A 379 18.42 -19.61 -2.94
CA TYR A 379 18.43 -21.04 -2.68
C TYR A 379 17.65 -21.77 -3.79
N ASP A 380 18.36 -22.54 -4.60
CA ASP A 380 17.76 -23.44 -5.59
C ASP A 380 17.18 -24.65 -4.86
N ILE A 381 15.84 -24.70 -4.78
CA ILE A 381 15.11 -25.72 -4.02
C ILE A 381 15.28 -27.11 -4.65
N ASP A 382 15.35 -27.18 -5.98
CA ASP A 382 15.38 -28.45 -6.71
C ASP A 382 16.77 -29.06 -6.70
N ASN A 383 17.82 -28.25 -6.76
CA ASN A 383 19.21 -28.70 -6.80
C ASN A 383 19.94 -28.64 -5.44
N ASP A 384 19.31 -28.15 -4.40
CA ASP A 384 19.88 -27.97 -3.04
C ASP A 384 21.19 -27.13 -3.06
N VAL A 385 21.16 -25.97 -3.76
CA VAL A 385 22.32 -25.06 -3.92
C VAL A 385 22.01 -23.67 -3.42
N ILE A 386 22.94 -23.09 -2.64
CA ILE A 386 22.83 -21.70 -2.16
C ILE A 386 23.89 -20.84 -2.85
N LYS A 387 23.47 -19.64 -3.30
CA LYS A 387 24.33 -18.59 -3.86
C LYS A 387 24.14 -17.28 -3.11
N LEU A 388 25.24 -16.51 -2.94
CA LEU A 388 25.24 -15.17 -2.36
C LEU A 388 25.73 -14.16 -3.40
N PHE A 389 24.94 -13.10 -3.61
CA PHE A 389 25.23 -11.99 -4.51
C PHE A 389 25.48 -10.74 -3.64
N SER A 390 26.75 -10.52 -3.24
CA SER A 390 27.15 -9.42 -2.35
C SER A 390 28.02 -8.37 -3.04
N ARG A 391 28.40 -8.56 -4.30
CA ARG A 391 29.16 -7.61 -5.10
C ARG A 391 28.22 -6.86 -6.03
N PHE A 392 27.95 -5.59 -5.76
CA PHE A 392 27.12 -4.73 -6.58
C PHE A 392 27.95 -4.02 -7.67
N LYS A 393 28.44 -4.83 -8.62
CA LYS A 393 29.13 -4.34 -9.82
C LYS A 393 28.13 -4.21 -10.97
N ASN A 394 28.05 -3.03 -11.59
CA ASN A 394 27.14 -2.83 -12.72
C ASN A 394 27.80 -3.14 -14.08
N GLN A 395 27.00 -3.07 -15.14
CA GLN A 395 27.41 -3.29 -16.54
C GLN A 395 28.49 -2.34 -17.05
N ASP A 396 28.69 -1.19 -16.39
CA ASP A 396 29.75 -0.22 -16.72
C ASP A 396 31.05 -0.51 -15.95
N GLY A 397 31.08 -1.61 -15.18
CA GLY A 397 32.24 -2.01 -14.38
C GLY A 397 32.40 -1.25 -13.06
N VAL A 398 31.40 -0.45 -12.67
CA VAL A 398 31.42 0.31 -11.41
C VAL A 398 31.00 -0.60 -10.27
N ASN A 399 31.82 -0.67 -9.22
CA ASN A 399 31.47 -1.35 -7.97
C ASN A 399 30.84 -0.34 -7.00
N TYR A 400 29.62 -0.64 -6.57
CA TYR A 400 28.90 0.18 -5.61
C TYR A 400 29.08 -0.33 -4.18
N SER A 401 29.26 0.60 -3.24
CA SER A 401 29.21 0.30 -1.82
C SER A 401 27.75 0.42 -1.35
N VAL A 402 26.98 -0.63 -1.58
CA VAL A 402 25.61 -0.76 -1.05
C VAL A 402 25.70 -1.04 0.45
N LYS A 403 24.84 -0.41 1.25
CA LYS A 403 24.73 -0.64 2.69
C LYS A 403 23.49 -1.46 3.06
N HIS A 404 22.42 -1.27 2.31
CA HIS A 404 21.14 -1.90 2.59
C HIS A 404 20.51 -2.46 1.32
N VAL A 405 20.01 -3.68 1.41
CA VAL A 405 19.20 -4.33 0.38
C VAL A 405 17.83 -4.58 1.00
N TYR A 406 16.79 -3.95 0.46
CA TYR A 406 15.48 -3.92 1.12
C TYR A 406 14.46 -4.88 0.54
N GLY A 407 14.50 -5.15 -0.76
CA GLY A 407 13.49 -5.95 -1.44
C GLY A 407 14.01 -6.71 -2.64
N VAL A 408 13.29 -7.75 -3.01
CA VAL A 408 13.56 -8.58 -4.18
C VAL A 408 12.25 -8.96 -4.88
N LYS A 409 12.24 -8.97 -6.23
CA LYS A 409 11.10 -9.42 -7.03
C LYS A 409 11.55 -9.94 -8.38
N GLU A 410 10.92 -11.01 -8.87
CA GLU A 410 11.06 -11.49 -10.25
C GLU A 410 10.13 -10.69 -11.17
N ASP A 411 10.63 -10.28 -12.35
CA ASP A 411 9.80 -9.71 -13.42
C ASP A 411 9.28 -10.81 -14.37
N LEU A 412 8.38 -10.43 -15.29
CA LEU A 412 7.79 -11.42 -16.22
C LEU A 412 8.77 -11.95 -17.28
N GLU A 413 9.99 -11.44 -17.32
CA GLU A 413 11.08 -11.91 -18.18
C GLU A 413 12.08 -12.81 -17.43
N GLY A 414 11.83 -13.04 -16.13
CA GLY A 414 12.65 -13.88 -15.25
C GLY A 414 13.87 -13.17 -14.66
N ASN A 415 13.98 -11.83 -14.80
CA ASN A 415 15.04 -11.07 -14.18
C ASN A 415 14.70 -10.79 -12.71
N ILE A 416 15.70 -10.73 -11.86
CA ILE A 416 15.55 -10.47 -10.43
C ILE A 416 15.87 -9.00 -10.13
N TRP A 417 14.86 -8.24 -9.77
CA TRP A 417 14.97 -6.88 -9.32
C TRP A 417 15.33 -6.83 -7.84
N VAL A 418 16.29 -5.99 -7.50
CA VAL A 418 16.80 -5.81 -6.14
C VAL A 418 16.73 -4.32 -5.79
N THR A 419 16.10 -3.98 -4.68
CA THR A 419 15.98 -2.58 -4.22
C THR A 419 16.98 -2.28 -3.12
N THR A 420 17.58 -1.10 -3.19
CA THR A 420 18.62 -0.66 -2.26
C THR A 420 18.42 0.79 -1.83
N GLU A 421 19.29 1.30 -0.93
CA GLU A 421 19.29 2.71 -0.53
C GLU A 421 19.78 3.66 -1.63
N ILE A 422 20.41 3.13 -2.69
CA ILE A 422 20.94 3.93 -3.81
C ILE A 422 20.20 3.70 -5.13
N GLY A 423 19.03 3.07 -5.08
CA GLY A 423 18.21 2.76 -6.25
C GLY A 423 18.12 1.27 -6.57
N PRO A 424 17.48 0.89 -7.68
CA PRO A 424 17.29 -0.50 -8.06
C PRO A 424 18.47 -1.07 -8.84
N PHE A 425 18.71 -2.36 -8.66
CA PHE A 425 19.59 -3.20 -9.47
C PHE A 425 18.82 -4.36 -10.06
N VAL A 426 19.26 -4.85 -11.21
CA VAL A 426 18.66 -6.01 -11.89
C VAL A 426 19.72 -7.08 -12.06
N LEU A 427 19.47 -8.27 -11.52
CA LEU A 427 20.22 -9.47 -11.86
C LEU A 427 19.48 -10.14 -13.01
N GLU A 428 20.03 -10.02 -14.22
CA GLU A 428 19.43 -10.66 -15.39
C GLU A 428 19.41 -12.18 -15.25
N ALA A 429 18.41 -12.84 -15.82
CA ALA A 429 18.27 -14.29 -15.74
C ALA A 429 19.54 -15.03 -16.21
N SER A 430 20.26 -14.47 -17.18
CA SER A 430 21.52 -14.99 -17.71
C SER A 430 22.72 -14.88 -16.77
N GLU A 431 22.62 -14.04 -15.72
CA GLU A 431 23.70 -13.79 -14.75
C GLU A 431 23.58 -14.69 -13.50
N ILE A 432 22.41 -15.28 -13.24
CA ILE A 432 22.13 -16.01 -12.00
C ILE A 432 23.10 -17.18 -11.78
N GLU A 433 23.46 -17.88 -12.85
CA GLU A 433 24.35 -19.05 -12.76
C GLU A 433 25.85 -18.70 -12.79
N LYS A 434 26.21 -17.44 -13.08
CA LYS A 434 27.62 -17.02 -13.20
C LYS A 434 28.28 -16.77 -11.84
N ASP A 435 29.52 -17.17 -11.68
CA ASP A 435 30.35 -16.82 -10.52
C ASP A 435 30.80 -15.36 -10.57
N ASP A 436 31.13 -14.85 -11.77
CA ASP A 436 31.43 -13.43 -12.01
C ASP A 436 30.22 -12.72 -12.61
N TYR A 437 29.16 -12.66 -11.82
CA TYR A 437 27.90 -12.02 -12.17
C TYR A 437 28.03 -10.50 -12.20
N THR A 438 27.17 -9.86 -12.96
CA THR A 438 27.05 -8.41 -13.08
C THR A 438 25.60 -8.00 -12.92
N PHE A 439 25.34 -6.99 -12.12
CA PHE A 439 24.02 -6.34 -12.07
C PHE A 439 23.86 -5.33 -13.20
N THR A 440 22.66 -5.18 -13.69
CA THR A 440 22.29 -4.10 -14.60
C THR A 440 21.62 -2.97 -13.82
N GLN A 441 22.10 -1.75 -13.96
CA GLN A 441 21.39 -0.53 -13.58
C GLN A 441 20.78 0.08 -14.85
N ILE A 442 19.46 0.23 -14.86
CA ILE A 442 18.74 0.73 -16.03
C ILE A 442 19.15 2.20 -16.30
N LYS A 443 19.54 2.50 -17.52
CA LYS A 443 19.88 3.86 -17.96
C LYS A 443 18.64 4.51 -18.57
N VAL A 444 18.30 5.69 -18.10
CA VAL A 444 17.16 6.49 -18.59
C VAL A 444 17.66 7.81 -19.15
N PRO A 445 17.12 8.30 -20.29
CA PRO A 445 17.49 9.59 -20.86
C PRO A 445 17.22 10.73 -19.89
N ARG A 446 18.10 11.73 -19.84
CA ARG A 446 17.91 12.92 -18.98
C ARG A 446 16.79 13.82 -19.46
N ASN A 447 16.45 13.79 -20.74
CA ASN A 447 15.48 14.69 -21.38
C ASN A 447 15.79 16.20 -21.20
N ASP A 448 17.06 16.55 -21.02
CA ASP A 448 17.57 17.91 -20.89
C ASP A 448 18.19 18.46 -22.19
N GLY A 449 17.98 17.75 -23.31
CA GLY A 449 18.55 18.07 -24.62
C GLY A 449 19.97 17.57 -24.84
N THR A 450 20.53 16.80 -23.91
CA THR A 450 21.81 16.09 -24.05
C THR A 450 21.61 14.61 -24.34
N ASP A 451 22.64 13.94 -24.88
CA ASP A 451 22.66 12.48 -25.06
C ASP A 451 23.08 11.73 -23.79
N TYR A 452 23.08 12.38 -22.63
CA TYR A 452 23.43 11.75 -21.37
C TYR A 452 22.26 10.98 -20.78
N ALA A 453 22.59 9.90 -20.08
CA ALA A 453 21.64 9.08 -19.32
C ALA A 453 21.98 9.09 -17.84
N ASP A 454 20.96 9.06 -17.01
CA ASP A 454 21.09 8.77 -15.58
C ASP A 454 20.66 7.32 -15.31
N TYR A 455 20.98 6.79 -14.15
CA TYR A 455 20.40 5.52 -13.73
C TYR A 455 19.01 5.72 -13.14
N LEU A 456 18.13 4.79 -13.44
CA LEU A 456 16.73 4.80 -12.97
C LEU A 456 16.68 4.93 -11.45
N LEU A 457 15.96 5.94 -10.95
CA LEU A 457 15.78 6.22 -9.52
C LEU A 457 17.09 6.23 -8.70
N ALA A 458 18.18 6.71 -9.29
CA ALA A 458 19.49 6.77 -8.65
C ALA A 458 19.45 7.58 -7.35
N ASN A 459 20.06 7.04 -6.28
CA ASN A 459 20.14 7.64 -4.94
C ASN A 459 18.76 7.83 -4.26
N ILE A 460 17.73 7.12 -4.70
CA ILE A 460 16.44 7.06 -4.01
C ILE A 460 16.39 5.75 -3.21
N PRO A 461 16.27 5.79 -1.88
CA PRO A 461 16.08 4.58 -1.09
C PRO A 461 14.72 3.95 -1.39
N ILE A 462 14.73 2.68 -1.82
CA ILE A 462 13.54 1.95 -2.24
C ILE A 462 13.33 0.75 -1.32
N PHE A 463 12.27 0.79 -0.52
CA PHE A 463 11.97 -0.25 0.47
C PHE A 463 11.36 -1.52 -0.12
N ASP A 464 10.61 -1.40 -1.21
CA ASP A 464 9.96 -2.57 -1.83
C ASP A 464 9.69 -2.35 -3.32
N ILE A 465 9.34 -3.43 -4.01
CA ILE A 465 8.97 -3.42 -5.42
C ILE A 465 7.85 -4.44 -5.68
N CYS A 466 6.89 -4.07 -6.53
CA CYS A 466 5.92 -4.99 -7.11
C CYS A 466 5.98 -4.96 -8.63
N ILE A 467 5.71 -6.10 -9.26
CA ILE A 467 5.59 -6.23 -10.70
C ILE A 467 4.12 -6.51 -11.04
N ASP A 468 3.55 -5.73 -11.94
CA ASP A 468 2.17 -5.91 -12.38
C ASP A 468 2.07 -6.81 -13.63
N ASN A 469 0.84 -7.12 -14.03
CA ASN A 469 0.57 -8.00 -15.17
C ASN A 469 0.97 -7.42 -16.55
N ALA A 470 1.39 -6.16 -16.60
CA ALA A 470 1.97 -5.54 -17.78
C ALA A 470 3.51 -5.50 -17.74
N ASN A 471 4.14 -6.15 -16.77
CA ASN A 471 5.58 -6.11 -16.50
C ASN A 471 6.09 -4.71 -16.14
N ARG A 472 5.21 -3.83 -15.61
CA ARG A 472 5.60 -2.53 -15.09
C ARG A 472 6.06 -2.67 -13.65
N LYS A 473 6.89 -1.74 -13.19
CA LYS A 473 7.55 -1.78 -11.89
C LYS A 473 6.98 -0.70 -10.99
N TRP A 474 6.38 -1.11 -9.88
CA TRP A 474 5.93 -0.25 -8.79
C TRP A 474 7.02 -0.20 -7.73
N PHE A 475 7.64 0.96 -7.55
CA PHE A 475 8.68 1.17 -6.54
C PHE A 475 8.12 1.96 -5.36
N PHE A 476 8.35 1.45 -4.15
CA PHE A 476 7.90 2.03 -2.89
C PHE A 476 9.10 2.60 -2.15
N THR A 477 9.09 3.92 -1.86
CA THR A 477 10.29 4.64 -1.43
C THR A 477 10.23 5.08 0.03
N ALA A 478 11.39 5.37 0.58
CA ALA A 478 11.53 5.82 1.97
C ALA A 478 10.94 7.23 2.22
N SER A 479 10.90 8.11 1.20
CA SER A 479 10.47 9.51 1.38
C SER A 479 9.98 10.19 0.11
N ASN A 480 9.95 9.48 -1.03
CA ASN A 480 9.61 10.05 -2.33
C ASN A 480 8.30 9.51 -2.89
N GLY A 481 7.45 8.87 -2.06
CA GLY A 481 6.18 8.28 -2.50
C GLY A 481 6.37 7.03 -3.36
N VAL A 482 5.55 6.88 -4.39
CA VAL A 482 5.45 5.68 -5.23
C VAL A 482 5.70 6.02 -6.69
N TYR A 483 6.57 5.25 -7.34
CA TYR A 483 6.80 5.34 -8.78
C TYR A 483 6.21 4.13 -9.51
N LEU A 484 5.56 4.37 -10.64
CA LEU A 484 5.23 3.36 -11.64
C LEU A 484 6.07 3.60 -12.89
N ILE A 485 6.89 2.62 -13.22
CA ILE A 485 7.79 2.67 -14.38
C ILE A 485 7.29 1.69 -15.44
N SER A 486 7.37 2.11 -16.70
CA SER A 486 6.94 1.33 -17.87
C SER A 486 7.64 -0.03 -17.99
N LYS A 487 7.07 -0.90 -18.82
CA LYS A 487 7.61 -2.24 -19.09
C LYS A 487 9.06 -2.22 -19.58
N ASP A 488 9.38 -1.28 -20.48
CA ASP A 488 10.72 -1.09 -21.06
C ASP A 488 11.67 -0.27 -20.17
N ASN A 489 11.18 0.17 -19.02
CA ASN A 489 11.89 0.95 -18.00
C ASN A 489 12.29 2.39 -18.43
N MET A 490 11.74 2.90 -19.55
CA MET A 490 12.12 4.20 -20.11
C MET A 490 11.19 5.34 -19.72
N GLU A 491 9.96 5.02 -19.28
CA GLU A 491 8.94 6.01 -18.97
C GLU A 491 8.49 5.90 -17.51
N GLN A 492 8.43 7.05 -16.83
CA GLN A 492 7.74 7.19 -15.55
C GLN A 492 6.26 7.44 -15.80
N ILE A 493 5.43 6.39 -15.66
CA ILE A 493 3.98 6.47 -15.91
C ILE A 493 3.30 7.27 -14.79
N HIS A 494 3.64 6.96 -13.53
CA HIS A 494 3.15 7.69 -12.35
C HIS A 494 4.27 7.98 -11.37
N HIS A 495 4.13 9.10 -10.69
CA HIS A 495 4.84 9.42 -9.47
C HIS A 495 3.83 9.99 -8.47
N PHE A 496 3.40 9.16 -7.53
CA PHE A 496 2.44 9.54 -6.51
C PHE A 496 3.12 10.04 -5.25
N THR A 497 2.73 11.22 -4.81
CA THR A 497 3.13 11.84 -3.55
C THR A 497 1.90 12.32 -2.80
N ILE A 498 2.09 12.73 -1.54
CA ILE A 498 1.02 13.34 -0.75
C ILE A 498 0.46 14.62 -1.39
N ASP A 499 1.26 15.32 -2.19
CA ASP A 499 0.89 16.61 -2.80
C ASP A 499 0.07 16.47 -4.08
N ASN A 500 0.18 15.32 -4.78
CA ASN A 500 -0.45 15.13 -6.09
C ASN A 500 -1.42 13.95 -6.15
N SER A 501 -1.65 13.28 -5.03
CA SER A 501 -2.49 12.08 -4.97
C SER A 501 -3.16 11.89 -3.61
N CYS A 502 -3.97 10.84 -3.47
CA CYS A 502 -4.54 10.43 -2.18
C CYS A 502 -3.60 9.51 -1.37
N LEU A 503 -2.32 9.45 -1.72
CA LEU A 503 -1.32 8.76 -0.91
C LEU A 503 -1.29 9.36 0.51
N LEU A 504 -1.22 8.49 1.54
CA LEU A 504 -1.30 8.93 2.94
C LEU A 504 0.04 9.47 3.47
N SER A 505 1.17 8.92 3.01
CA SER A 505 2.53 9.38 3.34
C SER A 505 3.48 9.11 2.18
N ASN A 506 4.52 9.94 2.03
CA ASN A 506 5.61 9.70 1.09
C ASN A 506 6.56 8.57 1.53
N THR A 507 6.48 8.13 2.78
CA THR A 507 7.16 6.93 3.29
C THR A 507 6.26 5.71 3.05
N VAL A 508 6.67 4.83 2.13
CA VAL A 508 5.92 3.62 1.77
C VAL A 508 6.80 2.38 1.99
N TYR A 509 6.39 1.52 2.92
CA TYR A 509 7.21 0.38 3.38
C TYR A 509 7.09 -0.87 2.50
N SER A 510 5.89 -1.12 2.00
CA SER A 510 5.61 -2.34 1.22
C SER A 510 4.43 -2.11 0.28
N GLY A 511 4.36 -2.93 -0.76
CA GLY A 511 3.22 -2.98 -1.65
C GLY A 511 2.74 -4.39 -1.92
N ALA A 512 1.48 -4.51 -2.32
CA ALA A 512 0.91 -5.75 -2.81
C ALA A 512 -0.09 -5.46 -3.94
N ILE A 513 -0.25 -6.39 -4.86
CA ILE A 513 -1.15 -6.22 -6.01
C ILE A 513 -2.20 -7.34 -6.03
N ASN A 514 -3.46 -6.93 -6.09
CA ASN A 514 -4.52 -7.81 -6.54
C ASN A 514 -4.43 -7.91 -8.06
N GLN A 515 -3.80 -8.96 -8.54
CA GLN A 515 -3.55 -9.16 -9.97
C GLN A 515 -4.85 -9.33 -10.79
N ASP A 516 -5.94 -9.75 -10.19
CA ASP A 516 -7.22 -9.95 -10.89
C ASP A 516 -7.93 -8.60 -11.17
N THR A 517 -7.84 -7.65 -10.24
CA THR A 517 -8.51 -6.34 -10.34
C THR A 517 -7.58 -5.20 -10.76
N GLY A 518 -6.25 -5.38 -10.65
CA GLY A 518 -5.26 -4.32 -10.84
C GLY A 518 -5.14 -3.37 -9.65
N GLU A 519 -5.77 -3.68 -8.50
CA GLU A 519 -5.66 -2.87 -7.29
C GLU A 519 -4.29 -3.05 -6.65
N VAL A 520 -3.56 -1.94 -6.49
CA VAL A 520 -2.25 -1.87 -5.86
C VAL A 520 -2.39 -1.26 -4.49
N PHE A 521 -2.00 -1.98 -3.45
CA PHE A 521 -2.03 -1.57 -2.05
C PHE A 521 -0.69 -0.97 -1.65
N PHE A 522 -0.73 0.10 -0.87
CA PHE A 522 0.43 0.84 -0.37
C PHE A 522 0.39 0.88 1.17
N SER A 523 1.33 0.19 1.80
CA SER A 523 1.60 0.28 3.24
C SER A 523 2.41 1.54 3.50
N THR A 524 1.81 2.54 4.11
CA THR A 524 2.47 3.80 4.41
C THR A 524 2.72 3.98 5.90
N GLU A 525 3.52 4.97 6.26
CA GLU A 525 3.75 5.36 7.65
C GLU A 525 2.46 5.73 8.40
N LEU A 526 1.44 6.26 7.68
CA LEU A 526 0.18 6.76 8.25
C LEU A 526 -1.02 5.85 8.00
N GLY A 527 -0.82 4.64 7.47
CA GLY A 527 -1.89 3.70 7.22
C GLY A 527 -1.82 3.04 5.85
N LEU A 528 -2.92 2.41 5.44
CA LEU A 528 -3.04 1.68 4.19
C LEU A 528 -3.94 2.44 3.21
N CYS A 529 -3.49 2.56 1.96
CA CYS A 529 -4.30 3.01 0.85
C CYS A 529 -4.10 2.12 -0.38
N SER A 530 -4.95 2.28 -1.39
CA SER A 530 -4.81 1.58 -2.66
C SER A 530 -5.14 2.48 -3.85
N PHE A 531 -4.62 2.07 -5.01
CA PHE A 531 -4.90 2.68 -6.30
C PHE A 531 -5.27 1.59 -7.31
N THR A 532 -6.37 1.77 -8.06
CA THR A 532 -6.77 0.83 -9.10
C THR A 532 -6.02 1.15 -10.40
N SER A 533 -5.05 0.31 -10.72
CA SER A 533 -4.28 0.37 -11.96
C SER A 533 -5.03 -0.27 -13.12
N ASP A 534 -4.56 0.00 -14.32
CA ASP A 534 -5.08 -0.55 -15.58
C ASP A 534 -4.43 -1.88 -15.99
N ALA A 535 -3.60 -2.50 -15.15
CA ALA A 535 -2.95 -3.77 -15.42
C ALA A 535 -3.61 -4.91 -14.64
N THR A 536 -4.49 -5.65 -15.29
CA THR A 536 -5.16 -6.83 -14.70
C THR A 536 -4.58 -8.13 -15.26
N LYS A 537 -4.92 -9.25 -14.63
CA LYS A 537 -4.52 -10.58 -15.09
C LYS A 537 -5.01 -10.84 -16.52
N PRO A 538 -4.13 -11.23 -17.44
CA PRO A 538 -4.51 -11.49 -18.82
C PRO A 538 -5.34 -12.77 -18.93
N SER A 539 -6.30 -12.76 -19.85
CA SER A 539 -7.06 -13.95 -20.26
C SER A 539 -6.18 -14.87 -21.08
N THR A 540 -6.49 -16.16 -21.08
CA THR A 540 -5.80 -17.15 -21.93
C THR A 540 -6.23 -17.05 -23.39
N GLU A 541 -7.45 -16.57 -23.65
CA GLU A 541 -8.04 -16.36 -24.97
C GLU A 541 -8.99 -15.15 -24.96
N MET A 542 -9.29 -14.61 -26.15
CA MET A 542 -10.26 -13.53 -26.35
C MET A 542 -11.45 -14.06 -27.14
N ASN A 543 -12.65 -13.98 -26.58
CA ASN A 543 -13.91 -14.38 -27.21
C ASN A 543 -15.05 -13.40 -26.86
N GLU A 544 -16.23 -13.60 -27.43
CA GLU A 544 -17.38 -12.70 -27.25
C GLU A 544 -17.91 -12.69 -25.79
N ASP A 545 -17.63 -13.73 -25.02
CA ASP A 545 -18.14 -13.87 -23.64
C ASP A 545 -17.24 -13.16 -22.63
N ASN A 546 -15.90 -13.06 -22.89
CA ASN A 546 -14.95 -12.53 -21.93
C ASN A 546 -14.43 -11.12 -22.26
N VAL A 547 -14.53 -10.64 -23.52
CA VAL A 547 -14.09 -9.30 -23.91
C VAL A 547 -15.26 -8.32 -23.92
N TRP A 548 -15.23 -7.35 -23.02
CA TRP A 548 -16.27 -6.33 -22.92
C TRP A 548 -15.70 -5.00 -22.43
N ALA A 549 -16.48 -3.92 -22.52
CA ALA A 549 -16.06 -2.59 -22.11
C ALA A 549 -17.01 -1.98 -21.07
N TYR A 550 -16.46 -1.17 -20.17
CA TYR A 550 -17.22 -0.41 -19.18
C TYR A 550 -16.62 0.99 -18.93
N PRO A 551 -17.47 2.00 -18.56
CA PRO A 551 -18.92 1.94 -18.59
C PRO A 551 -19.43 1.78 -20.04
N ASN A 552 -20.57 1.11 -20.20
CA ASN A 552 -21.21 0.94 -21.48
C ASN A 552 -22.73 0.86 -21.28
N PRO A 553 -23.52 1.89 -21.64
CA PRO A 553 -23.10 3.09 -22.38
C PRO A 553 -22.24 4.06 -21.56
N VAL A 554 -21.46 4.87 -22.27
CA VAL A 554 -20.71 6.01 -21.71
C VAL A 554 -21.64 7.22 -21.70
N ASN A 555 -22.01 7.70 -20.52
CA ASN A 555 -22.91 8.83 -20.34
C ASN A 555 -22.21 10.20 -20.57
N PRO A 556 -22.97 11.29 -20.84
CA PRO A 556 -22.38 12.61 -21.15
C PRO A 556 -21.50 13.19 -20.05
N ASP A 557 -21.83 12.95 -18.81
CA ASP A 557 -21.16 13.41 -17.61
C ASP A 557 -19.93 12.57 -17.21
N TYR A 558 -19.74 11.40 -17.85
CA TYR A 558 -18.62 10.53 -17.56
C TYR A 558 -17.31 11.07 -18.20
N THR A 559 -16.32 11.32 -17.36
CA THR A 559 -15.00 11.86 -17.75
C THR A 559 -13.85 10.89 -17.54
N GLY A 560 -14.10 9.74 -16.91
CA GLY A 560 -13.09 8.72 -16.65
C GLY A 560 -12.71 7.88 -17.88
N PRO A 561 -11.73 6.98 -17.74
CA PRO A 561 -11.33 6.07 -18.79
C PRO A 561 -12.40 5.01 -19.06
N ILE A 562 -12.60 4.69 -20.33
CA ILE A 562 -13.39 3.55 -20.79
C ILE A 562 -12.47 2.34 -20.78
N THR A 563 -12.80 1.33 -19.97
CA THR A 563 -11.95 0.16 -19.77
C THR A 563 -12.46 -1.01 -20.60
N ILE A 564 -11.59 -1.60 -21.39
CA ILE A 564 -11.81 -2.86 -22.13
C ILE A 564 -11.06 -3.96 -21.36
N THR A 565 -11.75 -5.02 -20.99
CA THR A 565 -11.20 -6.12 -20.18
C THR A 565 -11.36 -7.48 -20.87
N GLY A 566 -10.76 -8.53 -20.29
CA GLY A 566 -10.77 -9.88 -20.85
C GLY A 566 -9.75 -10.11 -21.97
N LEU A 567 -8.77 -9.22 -22.09
CA LEU A 567 -7.74 -9.27 -23.13
C LEU A 567 -6.64 -10.27 -22.78
N THR A 568 -5.96 -10.80 -23.78
CA THR A 568 -4.71 -11.55 -23.60
C THR A 568 -3.53 -10.60 -23.36
N TYR A 569 -2.42 -11.12 -22.84
CA TYR A 569 -1.21 -10.33 -22.61
C TYR A 569 -0.73 -9.65 -23.88
N ASN A 570 -0.48 -8.32 -23.79
CA ASN A 570 0.05 -7.50 -24.88
C ASN A 570 -0.77 -7.59 -26.19
N ALA A 571 -2.10 -7.74 -26.08
CA ALA A 571 -3.02 -7.80 -27.21
C ALA A 571 -3.06 -6.47 -27.96
N ASP A 572 -3.12 -6.52 -29.31
CA ASP A 572 -3.41 -5.34 -30.13
C ASP A 572 -4.89 -4.97 -30.01
N VAL A 573 -5.18 -3.71 -29.74
CA VAL A 573 -6.53 -3.17 -29.61
C VAL A 573 -6.70 -2.00 -30.58
N LYS A 574 -7.78 -2.04 -31.39
CA LYS A 574 -8.17 -0.94 -32.27
C LYS A 574 -9.61 -0.53 -32.01
N ILE A 575 -9.82 0.76 -31.83
CA ILE A 575 -11.15 1.35 -31.68
C ILE A 575 -11.49 1.99 -33.03
N VAL A 576 -12.60 1.54 -33.62
CA VAL A 576 -13.05 2.03 -34.92
C VAL A 576 -14.51 2.51 -34.81
N SER A 577 -14.85 3.53 -35.60
CA SER A 577 -16.23 3.99 -35.72
C SER A 577 -17.09 2.99 -36.52
N ALA A 578 -18.40 3.19 -36.54
CA ALA A 578 -19.35 2.33 -37.24
C ALA A 578 -19.08 2.18 -38.73
N ASN A 579 -18.44 3.17 -39.37
CA ASN A 579 -18.05 3.17 -40.78
C ASN A 579 -16.60 2.68 -41.03
N GLY A 580 -15.94 2.14 -39.97
CA GLY A 580 -14.61 1.54 -40.08
C GLY A 580 -13.44 2.50 -39.98
N LEU A 581 -13.65 3.79 -39.63
CA LEU A 581 -12.57 4.74 -39.42
C LEU A 581 -11.85 4.41 -38.11
N LEU A 582 -10.52 4.32 -38.16
CA LEU A 582 -9.68 4.13 -36.96
C LEU A 582 -9.71 5.40 -36.10
N ILE A 583 -10.15 5.24 -34.86
CA ILE A 583 -10.28 6.31 -33.85
C ILE A 583 -9.07 6.31 -32.94
N ASN A 584 -8.76 5.15 -32.34
CA ASN A 584 -7.65 4.97 -31.41
C ASN A 584 -7.07 3.56 -31.55
N GLU A 585 -5.84 3.36 -31.11
CA GLU A 585 -5.21 2.04 -31.06
C GLU A 585 -4.12 1.98 -30.00
N GLY A 586 -3.83 0.79 -29.53
CA GLY A 586 -2.78 0.53 -28.55
C GLY A 586 -2.67 -0.95 -28.20
N ARG A 587 -1.98 -1.23 -27.09
CA ARG A 587 -1.79 -2.58 -26.57
C ARG A 587 -2.35 -2.71 -25.17
N SER A 588 -2.80 -3.92 -24.84
CA SER A 588 -3.30 -4.22 -23.49
C SER A 588 -2.18 -4.18 -22.45
N ASN A 589 -2.50 -3.63 -21.27
CA ASN A 589 -1.74 -3.77 -20.05
C ASN A 589 -2.25 -5.01 -19.29
N GLY A 590 -1.53 -6.13 -19.46
CA GLY A 590 -2.06 -7.42 -19.00
C GLY A 590 -3.39 -7.74 -19.70
N GLY A 591 -4.47 -7.91 -18.94
CA GLY A 591 -5.82 -8.23 -19.43
C GLY A 591 -6.69 -7.03 -19.78
N THR A 592 -6.18 -5.80 -19.75
CA THR A 592 -6.99 -4.57 -19.83
C THR A 592 -6.38 -3.56 -20.81
N PHE A 593 -7.25 -2.80 -21.48
CA PHE A 593 -6.89 -1.61 -22.25
C PHE A 593 -7.80 -0.46 -21.83
N THR A 594 -7.26 0.73 -21.63
CA THR A 594 -8.01 1.94 -21.30
C THR A 594 -8.05 2.92 -22.46
N TRP A 595 -9.22 3.51 -22.70
CA TRP A 595 -9.44 4.52 -23.71
C TRP A 595 -10.11 5.75 -23.08
N ASP A 596 -9.57 6.93 -23.31
CA ASP A 596 -10.07 8.21 -22.79
C ASP A 596 -11.32 8.76 -23.51
N GLY A 597 -11.82 8.04 -24.51
CA GLY A 597 -12.93 8.49 -25.35
C GLY A 597 -12.56 9.59 -26.36
N CYS A 598 -11.25 9.75 -26.63
CA CYS A 598 -10.74 10.71 -27.62
C CYS A 598 -10.22 10.00 -28.87
N ASP A 599 -10.16 10.74 -29.97
CA ASP A 599 -9.49 10.31 -31.18
C ASP A 599 -7.96 10.52 -31.10
N LYS A 600 -7.24 10.20 -32.18
CA LYS A 600 -5.77 10.37 -32.25
C LYS A 600 -5.29 11.83 -32.15
N ASN A 601 -6.18 12.81 -32.27
CA ASN A 601 -5.85 14.23 -32.11
C ASN A 601 -6.14 14.75 -30.71
N GLY A 602 -6.65 13.88 -29.82
CA GLY A 602 -7.07 14.24 -28.47
C GLY A 602 -8.47 14.89 -28.40
N GLU A 603 -9.23 14.83 -29.49
CA GLU A 603 -10.59 15.37 -29.53
C GLU A 603 -11.59 14.30 -29.09
N ARG A 604 -12.51 14.65 -28.16
CA ARG A 604 -13.54 13.73 -27.71
C ARG A 604 -14.48 13.33 -28.83
N VAL A 605 -14.68 12.01 -29.00
CA VAL A 605 -15.54 11.48 -30.06
C VAL A 605 -17.02 11.76 -29.80
N GLY A 606 -17.83 11.87 -30.85
CA GLY A 606 -19.28 12.15 -30.79
C GLY A 606 -20.10 10.95 -30.32
N SER A 607 -21.44 11.17 -30.14
CA SER A 607 -22.38 10.07 -29.87
C SER A 607 -22.37 9.05 -31.00
N GLY A 608 -22.34 7.77 -30.66
CA GLY A 608 -22.30 6.69 -31.63
C GLY A 608 -21.93 5.34 -31.05
N ILE A 609 -21.88 4.34 -31.93
CA ILE A 609 -21.35 3.01 -31.61
C ILE A 609 -19.92 2.91 -32.17
N TYR A 610 -19.01 2.55 -31.28
CA TYR A 610 -17.62 2.28 -31.57
C TYR A 610 -17.34 0.80 -31.42
N MET A 611 -16.57 0.21 -32.31
CA MET A 611 -16.18 -1.19 -32.26
C MET A 611 -14.75 -1.29 -31.75
N VAL A 612 -14.54 -2.16 -30.79
CA VAL A 612 -13.20 -2.55 -30.30
C VAL A 612 -12.82 -3.84 -31.01
N VAL A 613 -11.83 -3.77 -31.85
CA VAL A 613 -11.28 -4.91 -32.61
C VAL A 613 -9.99 -5.34 -31.96
N THR A 614 -9.87 -6.62 -31.61
CA THR A 614 -8.71 -7.14 -30.88
C THR A 614 -7.95 -8.20 -31.70
N ALA A 615 -6.65 -8.31 -31.45
CA ALA A 615 -5.81 -9.41 -31.92
C ALA A 615 -4.81 -9.79 -30.83
N THR A 616 -4.40 -11.06 -30.82
CA THR A 616 -3.31 -11.52 -29.92
C THR A 616 -1.97 -10.93 -30.35
N SER A 617 -0.99 -10.91 -29.45
CA SER A 617 0.37 -10.39 -29.75
C SER A 617 1.09 -11.11 -30.89
N ASP A 618 0.70 -12.34 -31.22
CA ASP A 618 1.20 -13.13 -32.36
C ASP A 618 0.35 -12.92 -33.64
N GLY A 619 -0.58 -11.95 -33.63
CA GLY A 619 -1.39 -11.53 -34.76
C GLY A 619 -2.59 -12.44 -35.08
N LYS A 620 -2.93 -13.39 -34.25
CA LYS A 620 -4.16 -14.17 -34.42
C LYS A 620 -5.38 -13.28 -34.13
N LYS A 621 -6.44 -13.49 -34.88
CA LYS A 621 -7.70 -12.77 -34.73
C LYS A 621 -8.29 -13.00 -33.32
N GLY A 622 -8.54 -11.93 -32.60
CA GLY A 622 -9.33 -11.92 -31.37
C GLY A 622 -10.83 -11.78 -31.64
N THR A 623 -11.48 -11.00 -30.83
CA THR A 623 -12.91 -10.74 -30.90
C THR A 623 -13.24 -9.26 -31.11
N VAL A 624 -14.52 -8.94 -31.23
CA VAL A 624 -15.02 -7.58 -31.37
C VAL A 624 -16.08 -7.31 -30.31
N CYS A 625 -15.88 -6.30 -29.48
CA CYS A 625 -16.93 -5.77 -28.61
C CYS A 625 -17.35 -4.36 -29.04
N LYS A 626 -18.46 -3.85 -28.47
CA LYS A 626 -19.03 -2.55 -28.84
C LYS A 626 -19.09 -1.63 -27.64
N ILE A 627 -18.85 -0.34 -27.90
CA ILE A 627 -19.00 0.75 -26.91
C ILE A 627 -20.04 1.73 -27.46
N ALA A 628 -21.07 2.01 -26.67
CA ALA A 628 -22.06 3.04 -26.96
C ALA A 628 -21.65 4.33 -26.23
N ILE A 629 -21.47 5.43 -26.97
CA ILE A 629 -21.21 6.75 -26.40
C ILE A 629 -22.46 7.63 -26.61
N ILE A 630 -22.89 8.25 -25.52
CA ILE A 630 -24.02 9.18 -25.44
C ILE A 630 -23.45 10.56 -25.08
N ARG A 631 -23.86 11.60 -25.81
CA ARG A 631 -23.46 12.98 -25.55
C ARG A 631 -24.63 13.93 -25.66
#